data_4d0aceccc237d062739801f2b755aecf
#
_entry.id   4d0aceccc237d062739801f2b755aecf
#
_cell.length_a   1.000
_cell.length_b   1.000
_cell.length_c   1.000
_cell.angle_alpha   90.00
_cell.angle_beta   90.00
_cell.angle_gamma   90.00
#
_symmetry.space_group_name_H-M   'P 1'
#
loop_
_entity.id
_entity.type
_entity.pdbx_description
1 polymer ?
#
loop_
_entity_poly.entity_id
_entity_poly.type
_entity_poly.pdbx_seq_one_letter_code
_entity_poly.pdbx_strand_id
1 'polypeptide(L)'
;MASKQPTRRRFLFGMMTATTAMTVPSVLARSTSDEVPWTAGRAELPPAYPDQRFFTQAERRCVDAITARLIPSDESGPGAREAGVVDFIDSQMAGFYGRGERWYMQGPFQKGFDGQGYQAEHPPAALYRRTIEALDAHCRDAYDNRPFADLSESEQDDILKRMEDGELELDGVSAQTFFDLVLDNAIEGFFCDPIYGGNRDMVGWKLVGFPGARYDYRDFLDHNGARIELEPVSLKGRPGWNPA
;
A
#
# COMPACT_ATOMS: atom_id res chain seq x y z
N MET A 1 19.94 47.75 35.25
CA MET A 1 18.65 47.07 35.49
C MET A 1 18.58 45.82 34.66
N ALA A 2 18.80 44.66 35.25
CA ALA A 2 18.81 43.39 34.56
C ALA A 2 17.38 42.82 34.57
N SER A 3 16.79 42.68 33.37
CA SER A 3 15.50 42.04 33.17
C SER A 3 15.62 40.55 33.45
N LYS A 4 14.99 40.09 34.56
CA LYS A 4 14.88 38.66 34.91
C LYS A 4 13.86 38.02 33.97
N GLN A 5 14.34 37.19 33.06
CA GLN A 5 13.46 36.33 32.24
C GLN A 5 12.70 35.33 33.12
N PRO A 6 11.40 35.10 32.88
CA PRO A 6 10.61 34.13 33.65
C PRO A 6 11.08 32.70 33.35
N THR A 7 11.29 31.90 34.37
CA THR A 7 11.65 30.50 34.23
C THR A 7 10.48 29.70 33.68
N ARG A 8 10.78 28.64 32.88
CA ARG A 8 9.77 27.74 32.25
C ARG A 8 8.67 27.28 33.23
N ARG A 9 8.99 27.10 34.46
CA ARG A 9 8.06 26.68 35.53
C ARG A 9 7.06 27.78 35.89
N ARG A 10 7.43 29.05 35.84
CA ARG A 10 6.50 30.18 36.03
C ARG A 10 5.59 30.44 34.86
N PHE A 11 6.06 30.15 33.64
CA PHE A 11 5.27 30.25 32.44
C PHE A 11 4.14 29.19 32.42
N LEU A 12 4.45 27.95 32.82
CA LEU A 12 3.43 26.86 32.90
C LEU A 12 2.43 27.10 34.01
N PHE A 13 2.83 27.68 35.17
CA PHE A 13 1.89 28.06 36.22
C PHE A 13 1.00 29.24 35.82
N GLY A 14 1.49 30.19 35.03
CA GLY A 14 0.72 31.30 34.49
C GLY A 14 -0.35 30.86 33.49
N MET A 15 -0.10 29.81 32.71
CA MET A 15 -1.11 29.20 31.82
C MET A 15 -2.19 28.44 32.58
N MET A 16 -1.87 27.84 33.72
CA MET A 16 -2.85 27.06 34.50
C MET A 16 -3.86 27.97 35.24
N THR A 17 -3.52 29.23 35.51
CA THR A 17 -4.43 30.18 36.17
C THR A 17 -5.27 31.02 35.22
N ALA A 18 -4.94 31.04 33.90
CA ALA A 18 -5.72 31.76 32.89
C ALA A 18 -6.87 30.94 32.32
N THR A 19 -6.95 29.64 32.60
CA THR A 19 -7.97 28.74 32.08
C THR A 19 -9.23 28.65 32.93
N THR A 20 -9.31 29.35 34.06
CA THR A 20 -10.47 29.27 34.99
C THR A 20 -11.55 30.34 34.77
N ALA A 21 -11.45 31.19 33.76
CA ALA A 21 -12.42 32.23 33.50
C ALA A 21 -13.11 32.16 32.10
N MET A 22 -12.84 31.15 31.31
CA MET A 22 -13.69 30.85 30.14
C MET A 22 -14.70 29.78 30.59
N THR A 23 -15.94 30.22 30.83
CA THR A 23 -17.10 29.34 30.83
C THR A 23 -17.16 28.72 29.42
N VAL A 24 -16.44 27.64 29.21
CA VAL A 24 -16.72 26.76 28.08
C VAL A 24 -18.18 26.33 28.27
N PRO A 25 -19.09 26.63 27.35
CA PRO A 25 -20.39 26.01 27.42
C PRO A 25 -20.08 24.51 27.46
N SER A 26 -20.57 23.85 28.51
CA SER A 26 -20.53 22.40 28.60
C SER A 26 -21.19 21.90 27.33
N VAL A 27 -20.38 21.63 26.30
CA VAL A 27 -20.79 20.65 25.31
C VAL A 27 -20.94 19.41 26.17
N LEU A 28 -22.19 19.19 26.61
CA LEU A 28 -22.63 17.91 27.12
C LEU A 28 -22.15 16.94 26.05
N ALA A 29 -21.00 16.31 26.28
CA ALA A 29 -20.68 15.08 25.63
C ALA A 29 -21.89 14.21 25.94
N ARG A 30 -22.83 14.19 25.00
CA ARG A 30 -23.96 13.29 25.07
C ARG A 30 -23.31 11.94 25.07
N SER A 31 -23.16 11.35 26.25
CA SER A 31 -22.91 9.95 26.37
C SER A 31 -24.03 9.31 25.55
N THR A 32 -23.73 8.91 24.35
CA THR A 32 -24.58 8.01 23.58
C THR A 32 -24.40 6.62 24.21
N SER A 33 -24.80 6.53 25.48
CA SER A 33 -24.93 5.24 26.17
C SER A 33 -26.17 4.47 25.71
N ASP A 34 -26.94 5.03 24.81
CA ASP A 34 -27.80 4.22 23.96
C ASP A 34 -26.85 3.58 22.95
N GLU A 35 -26.52 2.33 23.22
CA GLU A 35 -25.86 1.42 22.33
C GLU A 35 -26.53 1.50 20.95
N VAL A 36 -26.10 2.46 20.15
CA VAL A 36 -26.20 2.26 18.71
C VAL A 36 -25.13 1.22 18.43
N PRO A 37 -25.52 -0.05 18.20
CA PRO A 37 -24.54 -1.04 17.80
C PRO A 37 -23.81 -0.41 16.63
N TRP A 38 -22.49 -0.34 16.69
CA TRP A 38 -21.73 0.01 15.52
C TRP A 38 -22.12 -0.99 14.42
N THR A 39 -23.09 -0.65 13.66
CA THR A 39 -23.31 -1.25 12.37
C THR A 39 -22.22 -0.63 11.52
N ALA A 40 -21.37 -1.47 10.92
CA ALA A 40 -20.58 -1.06 9.79
C ALA A 40 -21.55 -0.32 8.90
N GLY A 41 -21.53 1.01 8.99
CA GLY A 41 -22.51 1.81 8.30
C GLY A 41 -22.56 1.27 6.89
N ARG A 42 -23.69 1.34 6.25
CA ARG A 42 -23.76 1.41 4.80
C ARG A 42 -23.02 2.69 4.36
N ALA A 43 -21.73 2.83 4.76
CA ALA A 43 -20.81 3.58 3.97
C ALA A 43 -20.93 2.88 2.64
N GLU A 44 -21.68 3.45 1.72
CA GLU A 44 -21.47 3.17 0.33
C GLU A 44 -19.97 3.26 0.19
N LEU A 45 -19.33 2.08 0.20
CA LEU A 45 -17.91 2.00 -0.06
C LEU A 45 -17.74 2.83 -1.30
N PRO A 46 -16.83 3.82 -1.32
CA PRO A 46 -16.61 4.58 -2.53
C PRO A 46 -16.53 3.52 -3.62
N PRO A 47 -17.32 3.64 -4.69
CA PRO A 47 -17.49 2.58 -5.66
C PRO A 47 -16.11 2.06 -5.96
N ALA A 48 -15.90 0.78 -5.77
CA ALA A 48 -14.62 0.12 -6.07
C ALA A 48 -14.23 0.69 -7.41
N TYR A 49 -13.20 1.52 -7.45
CA TYR A 49 -12.89 2.50 -8.50
C TYR A 49 -13.42 2.00 -9.84
N PRO A 50 -14.44 2.66 -10.43
CA PRO A 50 -15.16 2.06 -11.53
C PRO A 50 -14.18 1.92 -12.67
N ASP A 51 -14.07 0.73 -13.27
CA ASP A 51 -13.61 0.42 -14.63
C ASP A 51 -12.42 1.21 -15.24
N GLN A 52 -11.79 2.11 -14.53
CA GLN A 52 -10.60 2.82 -14.98
C GLN A 52 -9.38 1.91 -14.86
N ARG A 53 -9.22 1.07 -15.85
CA ARG A 53 -7.99 0.31 -16.03
C ARG A 53 -6.93 1.24 -16.57
N PHE A 54 -5.82 1.30 -15.87
CA PHE A 54 -4.64 2.05 -16.29
C PHE A 54 -3.86 1.27 -17.34
N PHE A 55 -3.65 -0.03 -17.10
CA PHE A 55 -2.85 -0.88 -17.97
C PHE A 55 -3.62 -1.32 -19.21
N THR A 56 -2.94 -1.30 -20.36
CA THR A 56 -3.34 -2.09 -21.51
C THR A 56 -3.26 -3.58 -21.20
N GLN A 57 -3.84 -4.43 -22.03
CA GLN A 57 -3.75 -5.88 -21.82
C GLN A 57 -2.30 -6.40 -21.84
N ALA A 58 -1.43 -5.83 -22.66
CA ALA A 58 -0.02 -6.21 -22.75
C ALA A 58 0.74 -5.79 -21.48
N GLU A 59 0.60 -4.52 -21.06
CA GLU A 59 1.21 -4.00 -19.82
C GLU A 59 0.74 -4.82 -18.62
N ARG A 60 -0.56 -5.12 -18.55
CA ARG A 60 -1.11 -5.93 -17.46
C ARG A 60 -0.49 -7.33 -17.40
N ARG A 61 -0.29 -7.99 -18.55
CA ARG A 61 0.37 -9.30 -18.61
C ARG A 61 1.82 -9.21 -18.11
N CYS A 62 2.52 -8.15 -18.47
CA CYS A 62 3.89 -7.91 -18.00
C CYS A 62 3.93 -7.75 -16.46
N VAL A 63 3.09 -6.87 -15.89
CA VAL A 63 3.03 -6.66 -14.44
C VAL A 63 2.57 -7.92 -13.70
N ASP A 64 1.61 -8.67 -14.23
CA ASP A 64 1.16 -9.95 -13.68
C ASP A 64 2.30 -10.97 -13.65
N ALA A 65 3.10 -11.06 -14.72
CA ALA A 65 4.27 -11.94 -14.77
C ALA A 65 5.35 -11.51 -13.74
N ILE A 66 5.66 -10.21 -13.64
CA ILE A 66 6.61 -9.69 -12.67
C ILE A 66 6.15 -10.04 -11.24
N THR A 67 4.92 -9.67 -10.88
CA THR A 67 4.42 -9.88 -9.51
C THR A 67 4.31 -11.35 -9.14
N ALA A 68 4.01 -12.22 -10.10
CA ALA A 68 3.98 -13.67 -9.89
C ALA A 68 5.38 -14.27 -9.62
N ARG A 69 6.46 -13.64 -10.13
CA ARG A 69 7.83 -14.06 -9.78
C ARG A 69 8.26 -13.50 -8.43
N LEU A 70 7.84 -12.29 -8.07
CA LEU A 70 8.15 -11.68 -6.77
C LEU A 70 7.45 -12.39 -5.61
N ILE A 71 6.18 -12.79 -5.79
CA ILE A 71 5.39 -13.52 -4.79
C ILE A 71 4.75 -14.72 -5.46
N PRO A 72 5.50 -15.83 -5.62
CA PRO A 72 4.98 -17.03 -6.28
C PRO A 72 4.00 -17.78 -5.41
N SER A 73 3.13 -18.58 -6.05
CA SER A 73 2.34 -19.60 -5.35
C SER A 73 3.22 -20.81 -5.08
N ASP A 74 3.28 -21.24 -3.83
CA ASP A 74 4.09 -22.38 -3.40
C ASP A 74 3.37 -23.20 -2.32
N GLU A 75 4.11 -24.10 -1.64
CA GLU A 75 3.59 -24.92 -0.56
C GLU A 75 3.08 -24.12 0.65
N SER A 76 3.53 -22.87 0.80
CA SER A 76 3.12 -21.97 1.88
C SER A 76 1.75 -21.35 1.61
N GLY A 77 1.35 -21.23 0.35
CA GLY A 77 0.05 -20.71 -0.02
C GLY A 77 -0.03 -20.02 -1.39
N PRO A 78 -1.18 -19.36 -1.65
CA PRO A 78 -1.41 -18.59 -2.86
C PRO A 78 -0.46 -17.40 -2.97
N GLY A 79 -0.05 -17.09 -4.21
CA GLY A 79 0.84 -15.97 -4.52
C GLY A 79 0.12 -14.71 -5.00
N ALA A 80 0.88 -13.84 -5.70
CA ALA A 80 0.40 -12.54 -6.16
C ALA A 80 -0.80 -12.63 -7.12
N ARG A 81 -0.83 -13.65 -7.98
CA ARG A 81 -1.92 -13.85 -8.96
C ARG A 81 -3.24 -14.10 -8.27
N GLU A 82 -3.26 -15.05 -7.36
CA GLU A 82 -4.46 -15.43 -6.60
C GLU A 82 -4.91 -14.30 -5.68
N ALA A 83 -3.96 -13.60 -5.08
CA ALA A 83 -4.22 -12.42 -4.28
C ALA A 83 -4.77 -11.22 -5.09
N GLY A 84 -4.66 -11.25 -6.42
CA GLY A 84 -5.12 -10.15 -7.27
C GLY A 84 -4.25 -8.91 -7.21
N VAL A 85 -2.95 -9.06 -6.95
CA VAL A 85 -2.00 -7.95 -6.80
C VAL A 85 -1.99 -7.02 -8.01
N VAL A 86 -2.08 -7.58 -9.23
CA VAL A 86 -2.12 -6.76 -10.45
C VAL A 86 -3.35 -5.85 -10.52
N ASP A 87 -4.50 -6.25 -9.94
CA ASP A 87 -5.70 -5.40 -9.90
C ASP A 87 -5.52 -4.23 -8.92
N PHE A 88 -4.85 -4.50 -7.80
CA PHE A 88 -4.46 -3.45 -6.85
C PHE A 88 -3.55 -2.43 -7.53
N ILE A 89 -2.46 -2.87 -8.17
CA ILE A 89 -1.49 -1.98 -8.83
C ILE A 89 -2.18 -1.17 -9.94
N ASP A 90 -3.01 -1.80 -10.76
CA ASP A 90 -3.77 -1.13 -11.83
C ASP A 90 -4.63 0.03 -11.28
N SER A 91 -5.34 -0.24 -10.19
CA SER A 91 -6.16 0.77 -9.51
C SER A 91 -5.30 1.91 -8.92
N GLN A 92 -4.14 1.59 -8.32
CA GLN A 92 -3.23 2.60 -7.78
C GLN A 92 -2.65 3.49 -8.88
N MET A 93 -2.27 2.90 -10.02
CA MET A 93 -1.74 3.64 -11.16
C MET A 93 -2.79 4.55 -11.83
N ALA A 94 -4.06 4.14 -11.85
CA ALA A 94 -5.16 4.99 -12.32
C ALA A 94 -5.46 6.16 -11.37
N GLY A 95 -5.10 6.02 -10.10
CA GLY A 95 -5.42 6.95 -9.02
C GLY A 95 -4.42 8.12 -8.85
N PHE A 96 -4.57 8.84 -7.75
CA PHE A 96 -3.72 9.95 -7.37
C PHE A 96 -2.25 9.53 -7.11
N TYR A 97 -2.05 8.29 -6.64
CA TYR A 97 -0.73 7.71 -6.41
C TYR A 97 0.04 7.60 -7.74
N GLY A 98 -0.57 6.99 -8.75
CA GLY A 98 0.07 6.85 -10.07
C GLY A 98 0.42 8.18 -10.70
N ARG A 99 -0.38 9.23 -10.47
CA ARG A 99 -0.11 10.58 -10.97
C ARG A 99 0.88 11.38 -10.11
N GLY A 100 1.28 10.85 -8.96
CA GLY A 100 2.20 11.55 -8.04
C GLY A 100 1.60 12.82 -7.43
N GLU A 101 0.26 12.95 -7.35
CA GLU A 101 -0.42 14.21 -6.96
C GLU A 101 -0.06 14.70 -5.55
N ARG A 102 0.39 13.81 -4.67
CA ARG A 102 0.78 14.15 -3.29
C ARG A 102 2.28 14.26 -3.11
N TRP A 103 3.05 14.09 -4.17
CA TRP A 103 4.50 14.15 -4.15
C TRP A 103 5.00 15.45 -4.71
N TYR A 104 6.16 15.89 -4.24
CA TYR A 104 6.84 17.03 -4.80
C TYR A 104 7.57 16.61 -6.09
N MET A 105 6.93 16.84 -7.24
CA MET A 105 7.39 16.42 -8.55
C MET A 105 7.92 17.61 -9.38
N GLN A 106 8.63 18.54 -8.76
CA GLN A 106 9.26 19.68 -9.45
C GLN A 106 10.77 19.56 -9.39
N GLY A 107 11.42 19.66 -10.55
CA GLY A 107 12.88 19.67 -10.65
C GLY A 107 13.55 20.92 -10.04
N PRO A 108 14.89 20.93 -9.95
CA PRO A 108 15.80 19.92 -10.49
C PRO A 108 15.80 18.63 -9.67
N PHE A 109 15.75 17.48 -10.36
CA PHE A 109 15.83 16.17 -9.72
C PHE A 109 17.29 15.81 -9.48
N GLN A 110 17.60 15.36 -8.26
CA GLN A 110 18.94 14.93 -7.88
C GLN A 110 18.82 13.64 -7.02
N LYS A 111 19.85 12.81 -7.07
CA LYS A 111 19.91 11.64 -6.20
C LYS A 111 19.97 12.11 -4.73
N GLY A 112 18.96 11.73 -3.97
CA GLY A 112 18.88 11.97 -2.54
C GLY A 112 19.57 10.86 -1.71
N PHE A 113 19.38 10.90 -0.39
CA PHE A 113 19.78 9.81 0.51
C PHE A 113 18.73 8.69 0.47
N ASP A 114 19.14 7.45 0.74
CA ASP A 114 18.28 6.26 0.67
C ASP A 114 17.00 6.38 1.54
N GLY A 115 17.03 7.13 2.62
CA GLY A 115 15.88 7.36 3.49
C GLY A 115 14.91 8.47 3.04
N GLN A 116 15.11 9.09 1.89
CA GLN A 116 14.27 10.22 1.43
C GLN A 116 13.07 9.79 0.58
N GLY A 117 12.85 8.49 0.40
CA GLY A 117 11.78 7.95 -0.41
C GLY A 117 11.99 8.14 -1.91
N TYR A 118 10.89 8.19 -2.65
CA TYR A 118 10.92 8.26 -4.12
C TYR A 118 11.53 9.56 -4.63
N GLN A 119 12.59 9.47 -5.44
CA GLN A 119 13.36 10.60 -5.95
C GLN A 119 13.40 10.66 -7.49
N ALA A 120 12.66 9.80 -8.18
CA ALA A 120 12.67 9.75 -9.62
C ALA A 120 11.91 10.93 -10.26
N GLU A 121 12.29 11.29 -11.47
CA GLU A 121 11.69 12.38 -12.26
C GLU A 121 10.23 12.06 -12.65
N HIS A 122 9.93 10.79 -12.87
CA HIS A 122 8.63 10.36 -13.38
C HIS A 122 7.69 9.94 -12.25
N PRO A 123 6.41 10.35 -12.28
CA PRO A 123 5.43 9.77 -11.37
C PRO A 123 5.26 8.25 -11.63
N PRO A 124 4.79 7.47 -10.64
CA PRO A 124 4.71 6.01 -10.75
C PRO A 124 4.09 5.50 -12.04
N ALA A 125 2.96 6.05 -12.45
CA ALA A 125 2.28 5.64 -13.67
C ALA A 125 3.14 5.81 -14.94
N ALA A 126 3.89 6.91 -15.03
CA ALA A 126 4.79 7.14 -16.15
C ALA A 126 6.01 6.20 -16.09
N LEU A 127 6.55 5.96 -14.89
CA LEU A 127 7.65 5.02 -14.71
C LEU A 127 7.23 3.60 -15.13
N TYR A 128 6.06 3.12 -14.70
CA TYR A 128 5.54 1.82 -15.11
C TYR A 128 5.48 1.68 -16.63
N ARG A 129 4.84 2.61 -17.35
CA ARG A 129 4.73 2.53 -18.81
C ARG A 129 6.05 2.53 -19.51
N ARG A 130 6.94 3.48 -19.17
CA ARG A 130 8.26 3.59 -19.77
C ARG A 130 9.11 2.35 -19.53
N THR A 131 9.07 1.81 -18.31
CA THR A 131 9.88 0.64 -17.99
C THR A 131 9.33 -0.61 -18.65
N ILE A 132 8.01 -0.82 -18.70
CA ILE A 132 7.43 -1.97 -19.39
C ILE A 132 7.75 -1.91 -20.88
N GLU A 133 7.66 -0.75 -21.51
CA GLU A 133 8.03 -0.59 -22.93
C GLU A 133 9.50 -0.91 -23.17
N ALA A 134 10.43 -0.36 -22.37
CA ALA A 134 11.85 -0.59 -22.49
C ALA A 134 12.23 -2.04 -22.17
N LEU A 135 11.61 -2.65 -21.13
CA LEU A 135 11.81 -4.05 -20.75
C LEU A 135 11.35 -4.99 -21.86
N ASP A 136 10.18 -4.78 -22.41
CA ASP A 136 9.65 -5.58 -23.51
C ASP A 136 10.49 -5.43 -24.80
N ALA A 137 11.03 -4.23 -25.07
CA ALA A 137 11.94 -4.01 -26.17
C ALA A 137 13.27 -4.79 -25.96
N HIS A 138 13.85 -4.70 -24.75
CA HIS A 138 15.04 -5.46 -24.38
C HIS A 138 14.82 -6.98 -24.51
N CYS A 139 13.68 -7.48 -24.03
CA CYS A 139 13.37 -8.90 -24.10
C CYS A 139 13.20 -9.38 -25.54
N ARG A 140 12.52 -8.60 -26.40
CA ARG A 140 12.39 -8.94 -27.82
C ARG A 140 13.72 -8.98 -28.55
N ASP A 141 14.63 -8.11 -28.22
CA ASP A 141 15.97 -8.08 -28.83
C ASP A 141 16.81 -9.29 -28.37
N ALA A 142 16.74 -9.64 -27.08
CA ALA A 142 17.58 -10.67 -26.47
C ALA A 142 16.99 -12.09 -26.54
N TYR A 143 15.66 -12.26 -26.71
CA TYR A 143 14.96 -13.52 -26.53
C TYR A 143 13.96 -13.84 -27.68
N ASP A 144 14.42 -13.92 -28.90
CA ASP A 144 13.64 -14.36 -30.07
C ASP A 144 12.30 -13.62 -30.26
N ASN A 145 12.32 -12.30 -30.11
CA ASN A 145 11.14 -11.44 -30.23
C ASN A 145 10.02 -11.72 -29.23
N ARG A 146 10.33 -12.36 -28.09
CA ARG A 146 9.37 -12.58 -27.00
C ARG A 146 9.36 -11.39 -26.02
N PRO A 147 8.18 -10.87 -25.64
CA PRO A 147 8.06 -9.91 -24.56
C PRO A 147 8.31 -10.60 -23.22
N PHE A 148 8.58 -9.82 -22.15
CA PHE A 148 8.88 -10.35 -20.81
C PHE A 148 7.86 -11.39 -20.33
N ALA A 149 6.56 -11.14 -20.52
CA ALA A 149 5.49 -12.02 -20.06
C ALA A 149 5.48 -13.40 -20.74
N ASP A 150 6.14 -13.55 -21.88
CA ASP A 150 6.21 -14.81 -22.66
C ASP A 150 7.52 -15.56 -22.47
N LEU A 151 8.41 -15.06 -21.63
CA LEU A 151 9.65 -15.74 -21.24
C LEU A 151 9.37 -16.87 -20.25
N SER A 152 10.28 -17.82 -20.16
CA SER A 152 10.26 -18.84 -19.11
C SER A 152 10.47 -18.19 -17.71
N GLU A 153 10.01 -18.86 -16.67
CA GLU A 153 10.19 -18.39 -15.29
C GLU A 153 11.66 -18.12 -14.95
N SER A 154 12.58 -18.99 -15.38
CA SER A 154 14.02 -18.81 -15.15
C SER A 154 14.57 -17.57 -15.87
N GLU A 155 14.13 -17.32 -17.12
CA GLU A 155 14.54 -16.12 -17.85
C GLU A 155 14.00 -14.85 -17.20
N GLN A 156 12.75 -14.89 -16.69
CA GLN A 156 12.14 -13.80 -15.94
C GLN A 156 12.88 -13.52 -14.64
N ASP A 157 13.24 -14.56 -13.89
CA ASP A 157 13.99 -14.44 -12.63
C ASP A 157 15.37 -13.83 -12.85
N ASP A 158 16.09 -14.27 -13.90
CA ASP A 158 17.42 -13.72 -14.25
C ASP A 158 17.33 -12.22 -14.60
N ILE A 159 16.30 -11.81 -15.32
CA ILE A 159 16.05 -10.39 -15.65
C ILE A 159 15.73 -9.60 -14.39
N LEU A 160 14.80 -10.07 -13.56
CA LEU A 160 14.42 -9.40 -12.31
C LEU A 160 15.61 -9.27 -11.36
N LYS A 161 16.45 -10.30 -11.27
CA LYS A 161 17.68 -10.25 -10.47
C LYS A 161 18.65 -9.17 -10.97
N ARG A 162 18.86 -9.07 -12.28
CA ARG A 162 19.68 -8.02 -12.86
C ARG A 162 19.09 -6.62 -12.68
N MET A 163 17.76 -6.49 -12.64
CA MET A 163 17.11 -5.22 -12.30
C MET A 163 17.36 -4.83 -10.85
N GLU A 164 17.22 -5.78 -9.91
CA GLU A 164 17.49 -5.61 -8.48
C GLU A 164 18.94 -5.18 -8.23
N ASP A 165 19.89 -5.86 -8.87
CA ASP A 165 21.32 -5.58 -8.71
C ASP A 165 21.79 -4.31 -9.44
N GLY A 166 20.91 -3.66 -10.22
CA GLY A 166 21.24 -2.48 -11.02
C GLY A 166 22.16 -2.79 -12.22
N GLU A 167 22.19 -4.05 -12.64
CA GLU A 167 23.02 -4.53 -13.76
C GLU A 167 22.28 -4.49 -15.11
N LEU A 168 20.96 -4.28 -15.10
CA LEU A 168 20.18 -4.16 -16.32
C LEU A 168 20.04 -2.68 -16.71
N GLU A 169 20.61 -2.33 -17.87
CA GLU A 169 20.40 -1.03 -18.46
C GLU A 169 19.19 -1.05 -19.40
N LEU A 170 18.24 -0.17 -19.15
CA LEU A 170 17.07 0.06 -19.98
C LEU A 170 17.11 1.50 -20.51
N ASP A 171 16.67 1.69 -21.76
CA ASP A 171 16.71 3.02 -22.38
C ASP A 171 15.81 4.02 -21.64
N GLY A 172 16.43 5.10 -21.17
CA GLY A 172 15.76 6.26 -20.57
C GLY A 172 15.08 6.00 -19.21
N VAL A 173 15.30 4.85 -18.56
CA VAL A 173 14.74 4.52 -17.23
C VAL A 173 15.73 3.76 -16.36
N SER A 174 15.60 3.91 -15.04
CA SER A 174 16.33 3.11 -14.07
C SER A 174 15.56 1.80 -13.80
N ALA A 175 16.12 0.68 -14.25
CA ALA A 175 15.54 -0.64 -14.00
C ALA A 175 15.45 -0.94 -12.50
N GLN A 176 16.48 -0.58 -11.73
CA GLN A 176 16.50 -0.76 -10.27
C GLN A 176 15.40 0.05 -9.57
N THR A 177 15.25 1.34 -9.92
CA THR A 177 14.19 2.18 -9.35
C THR A 177 12.80 1.60 -9.62
N PHE A 178 12.59 1.03 -10.81
CA PHE A 178 11.32 0.36 -11.11
C PHE A 178 11.16 -0.95 -10.34
N PHE A 179 12.24 -1.75 -10.20
CA PHE A 179 12.20 -2.99 -9.42
C PHE A 179 11.78 -2.72 -7.97
N ASP A 180 12.41 -1.73 -7.32
CA ASP A 180 12.05 -1.33 -5.96
C ASP A 180 10.58 -0.91 -5.87
N LEU A 181 10.11 -0.09 -6.81
CA LEU A 181 8.74 0.38 -6.84
C LEU A 181 7.72 -0.75 -7.06
N VAL A 182 7.99 -1.68 -7.98
CA VAL A 182 7.05 -2.78 -8.25
C VAL A 182 7.05 -3.81 -7.12
N LEU A 183 8.19 -4.03 -6.45
CA LEU A 183 8.29 -4.87 -5.27
C LEU A 183 7.46 -4.30 -4.11
N ASP A 184 7.61 -3.01 -3.81
CA ASP A 184 6.83 -2.34 -2.79
C ASP A 184 5.33 -2.43 -3.09
N ASN A 185 4.92 -2.13 -4.32
CA ASN A 185 3.52 -2.21 -4.72
C ASN A 185 2.98 -3.65 -4.71
N ALA A 186 3.83 -4.65 -4.99
CA ALA A 186 3.44 -6.05 -4.90
C ALA A 186 3.18 -6.47 -3.44
N ILE A 187 4.06 -6.08 -2.52
CA ILE A 187 3.91 -6.31 -1.08
C ILE A 187 2.65 -5.60 -0.56
N GLU A 188 2.47 -4.33 -0.91
CA GLU A 188 1.28 -3.57 -0.54
C GLU A 188 0.01 -4.24 -1.03
N GLY A 189 -0.05 -4.65 -2.29
CA GLY A 189 -1.20 -5.32 -2.88
C GLY A 189 -1.47 -6.71 -2.28
N PHE A 190 -0.42 -7.42 -1.87
CA PHE A 190 -0.54 -8.75 -1.25
C PHE A 190 -1.05 -8.69 0.19
N PHE A 191 -0.76 -7.61 0.92
CA PHE A 191 -1.13 -7.45 2.33
C PHE A 191 -2.17 -6.35 2.59
N CYS A 192 -2.66 -5.64 1.58
CA CYS A 192 -3.69 -4.63 1.77
C CYS A 192 -5.01 -5.23 2.27
N ASP A 193 -5.91 -4.38 2.75
CA ASP A 193 -7.29 -4.81 2.94
C ASP A 193 -7.94 -5.11 1.56
N PRO A 194 -8.68 -6.21 1.42
CA PRO A 194 -9.38 -6.56 0.17
C PRO A 194 -10.27 -5.45 -0.43
N ILE A 195 -10.63 -4.45 0.36
CA ILE A 195 -11.37 -3.27 -0.13
C ILE A 195 -10.61 -2.51 -1.22
N TYR A 196 -9.27 -2.61 -1.22
CA TYR A 196 -8.40 -1.93 -2.18
C TYR A 196 -8.11 -2.74 -3.45
N GLY A 197 -8.69 -3.94 -3.58
CA GLY A 197 -8.63 -4.76 -4.79
C GLY A 197 -7.57 -5.86 -4.79
N GLY A 198 -6.58 -5.82 -3.89
CA GLY A 198 -5.61 -6.88 -3.65
C GLY A 198 -6.02 -7.83 -2.53
N ASN A 199 -5.08 -8.70 -2.11
CA ASN A 199 -5.25 -9.62 -0.98
C ASN A 199 -6.60 -10.35 -0.99
N ARG A 200 -7.02 -10.84 -2.15
CA ARG A 200 -8.30 -11.53 -2.30
C ARG A 200 -8.39 -12.68 -1.32
N ASP A 201 -9.55 -12.88 -0.76
CA ASP A 201 -9.82 -13.89 0.26
C ASP A 201 -8.88 -13.80 1.48
N MET A 202 -8.23 -12.64 1.63
CA MET A 202 -7.27 -12.34 2.72
C MET A 202 -6.12 -13.36 2.78
N VAL A 203 -5.67 -13.84 1.63
CA VAL A 203 -4.64 -14.89 1.53
C VAL A 203 -3.32 -14.46 2.18
N GLY A 204 -2.88 -13.22 1.97
CA GLY A 204 -1.68 -12.68 2.60
C GLY A 204 -1.84 -12.57 4.13
N TRP A 205 -3.00 -12.15 4.62
CA TRP A 205 -3.26 -12.09 6.06
C TRP A 205 -3.32 -13.47 6.69
N LYS A 206 -3.93 -14.46 6.02
CA LYS A 206 -3.96 -15.84 6.48
C LYS A 206 -2.55 -16.44 6.56
N LEU A 207 -1.71 -16.14 5.57
CA LEU A 207 -0.32 -16.61 5.53
C LEU A 207 0.47 -16.17 6.76
N VAL A 208 0.32 -14.92 7.19
CA VAL A 208 1.05 -14.37 8.34
C VAL A 208 0.28 -14.44 9.66
N GLY A 209 -0.94 -14.96 9.67
CA GLY A 209 -1.79 -15.03 10.86
C GLY A 209 -2.28 -13.65 11.33
N PHE A 210 -2.41 -12.68 10.43
CA PHE A 210 -2.92 -11.35 10.78
C PHE A 210 -4.46 -11.39 10.90
N PRO A 211 -5.03 -10.96 12.04
CA PRO A 211 -6.47 -11.09 12.30
C PRO A 211 -7.35 -10.06 11.57
N GLY A 212 -6.74 -9.19 10.75
CA GLY A 212 -7.44 -8.19 9.98
C GLY A 212 -7.88 -6.95 10.77
N ALA A 213 -8.86 -6.25 10.23
CA ALA A 213 -9.37 -4.99 10.75
C ALA A 213 -10.32 -5.21 11.94
N ARG A 214 -9.77 -5.59 13.10
CA ARG A 214 -10.52 -5.73 14.35
C ARG A 214 -10.33 -4.49 15.20
N TYR A 215 -11.42 -3.96 15.73
CA TYR A 215 -11.39 -2.77 16.60
C TYR A 215 -11.38 -3.12 18.10
N ASP A 216 -11.69 -4.37 18.46
CA ASP A 216 -11.86 -4.80 19.83
C ASP A 216 -11.18 -6.14 20.10
N TYR A 217 -10.37 -6.17 21.14
CA TYR A 217 -9.64 -7.33 21.62
C TYR A 217 -9.92 -7.61 23.10
N ARG A 218 -10.95 -7.01 23.69
CA ARG A 218 -11.28 -7.17 25.12
C ARG A 218 -11.52 -8.60 25.53
N ASP A 219 -12.10 -9.42 24.64
CA ASP A 219 -12.35 -10.83 24.88
C ASP A 219 -11.07 -11.66 25.06
N PHE A 220 -9.91 -11.08 24.75
CA PHE A 220 -8.61 -11.77 24.78
C PHE A 220 -7.64 -11.22 25.83
N LEU A 221 -8.07 -10.25 26.65
CA LEU A 221 -7.18 -9.59 27.64
C LEU A 221 -6.61 -10.57 28.67
N ASP A 222 -7.36 -11.62 29.00
CA ASP A 222 -6.96 -12.63 29.99
C ASP A 222 -6.15 -13.79 29.37
N HIS A 223 -5.92 -13.77 28.05
CA HIS A 223 -5.22 -14.83 27.32
C HIS A 223 -3.73 -14.55 27.16
N ASN A 224 -3.06 -14.08 28.21
CA ASN A 224 -1.65 -13.70 28.18
C ASN A 224 -0.74 -14.84 27.71
N GLY A 225 -0.01 -14.60 26.61
CA GLY A 225 0.93 -15.58 26.04
C GLY A 225 0.30 -16.74 25.28
N ALA A 226 -1.03 -16.82 25.20
CA ALA A 226 -1.71 -17.83 24.40
C ALA A 226 -1.67 -17.46 22.90
N ARG A 227 -1.45 -18.44 22.04
CA ARG A 227 -1.66 -18.28 20.59
C ARG A 227 -3.17 -18.28 20.33
N ILE A 228 -3.66 -17.15 19.81
CA ILE A 228 -5.08 -16.99 19.47
C ILE A 228 -5.18 -17.04 17.94
N GLU A 229 -5.90 -18.03 17.44
CA GLU A 229 -6.18 -18.17 16.02
C GLU A 229 -7.51 -17.48 15.70
N LEU A 230 -7.44 -16.42 14.89
CA LEU A 230 -8.60 -15.63 14.50
C LEU A 230 -8.70 -15.60 12.98
N GLU A 231 -9.88 -15.91 12.47
CA GLU A 231 -10.17 -15.67 11.05
C GLU A 231 -10.04 -14.17 10.73
N PRO A 232 -9.33 -13.80 9.68
CA PRO A 232 -9.15 -12.39 9.33
C PRO A 232 -10.48 -11.74 8.95
N VAL A 233 -10.60 -10.45 9.24
CA VAL A 233 -11.77 -9.62 8.94
C VAL A 233 -11.33 -8.39 8.19
N SER A 234 -11.89 -8.16 6.99
CA SER A 234 -11.64 -6.94 6.23
C SER A 234 -12.49 -5.76 6.72
N LEU A 235 -12.17 -4.56 6.29
CA LEU A 235 -13.00 -3.37 6.51
C LEU A 235 -14.42 -3.51 5.94
N LYS A 236 -14.65 -4.42 5.01
CA LYS A 236 -16.01 -4.78 4.54
C LYS A 236 -16.84 -5.52 5.59
N GLY A 237 -16.22 -5.91 6.71
CA GLY A 237 -16.88 -6.68 7.76
C GLY A 237 -16.93 -8.18 7.49
N ARG A 238 -17.64 -8.90 8.35
CA ARG A 238 -17.92 -10.34 8.19
C ARG A 238 -19.22 -10.53 7.43
N PRO A 239 -19.29 -11.56 6.57
CA PRO A 239 -20.58 -12.06 6.11
C PRO A 239 -21.42 -12.39 7.36
N GLY A 240 -22.56 -11.78 7.54
CA GLY A 240 -23.40 -11.97 8.74
C GLY A 240 -23.34 -10.84 9.78
N TRP A 241 -22.38 -9.89 9.68
CA TRP A 241 -22.42 -8.64 10.44
C TRP A 241 -23.27 -7.55 9.75
N ASN A 242 -23.63 -7.78 8.51
CA ASN A 242 -24.63 -6.98 7.79
C ASN A 242 -25.93 -7.78 7.73
N PRO A 243 -26.84 -7.66 8.70
CA PRO A 243 -28.19 -8.18 8.51
C PRO A 243 -28.81 -7.48 7.29
N ALA A 244 -29.37 -8.29 6.41
CA ALA A 244 -30.00 -7.85 5.17
C ALA A 244 -31.12 -6.82 5.43
#